data_4a515e49cc2651424416b6f49b44c73b
#
_entry.id   4a515e49cc2651424416b6f49b44c73b
#
_cell.length_a   1.000
_cell.length_b   1.000
_cell.length_c   1.000
_cell.angle_alpha   90.00
_cell.angle_beta   90.00
_cell.angle_gamma   90.00
#
_symmetry.space_group_name_H-M   'P 1'
#
loop_
_entity.id
_entity.type
_entity.pdbx_description
1 polymer ?
#
loop_
_entity_poly.entity_id
_entity_poly.type
_entity_poly.pdbx_seq_one_letter_code
_entity_poly.pdbx_strand_id
1 'polypeptide(L)'
;MHLSFDLYPSYLRDFSESVLPKKEYQSSYAIHAMRNYAYRTEGGKRTGPFPQVRPEGSLVLDCPSINDTGKARTLNVVHTRAWSTWTGQKPSSKQTITASVRYSSNDVGSPEDWDLSYKSEPILPVKSYRYNALGPMKHKGRINGKLVELSTIKSSNIRKYTANHTVTCLYTFIERLQAGKVQLGKVDYLDDLTMFRPGLEIVSLPDQTIEVQGKLQNLHGFALVGPAILPLYFWQDEHDHVLAVIGRNVAYTLTAVTS
;
A
#
# COMPACT_ATOMS: atom_id res chain seq x y z
N MET A 1 -12.29 6.48 -19.84
CA MET A 1 -11.03 6.94 -19.24
C MET A 1 -9.99 5.87 -19.52
N HIS A 2 -9.10 6.08 -20.50
CA HIS A 2 -8.04 5.12 -20.79
C HIS A 2 -7.01 5.21 -19.67
N LEU A 3 -7.05 4.23 -18.75
CA LEU A 3 -6.04 4.04 -17.71
C LEU A 3 -4.90 3.25 -18.35
N SER A 4 -4.02 3.93 -19.06
CA SER A 4 -2.79 3.29 -19.53
C SER A 4 -1.83 3.20 -18.36
N PHE A 5 -1.67 1.99 -17.83
CA PHE A 5 -0.62 1.68 -16.87
C PHE A 5 0.56 1.14 -17.64
N ASP A 6 1.65 1.86 -17.57
CA ASP A 6 2.94 1.28 -17.89
C ASP A 6 3.41 0.51 -16.65
N LEU A 7 2.95 -0.73 -16.50
CA LEU A 7 3.66 -1.71 -15.69
C LEU A 7 5.04 -1.84 -16.32
N TYR A 8 6.08 -1.45 -15.58
CA TYR A 8 7.45 -1.64 -16.05
C TYR A 8 7.91 -3.04 -15.66
N PRO A 9 7.90 -4.01 -16.60
CA PRO A 9 8.25 -5.40 -16.32
C PRO A 9 9.62 -5.57 -15.68
N SER A 10 10.55 -4.65 -15.99
CA SER A 10 11.91 -4.65 -15.44
C SER A 10 12.01 -4.52 -13.91
N TYR A 11 10.96 -4.07 -13.24
CA TYR A 11 10.90 -3.98 -11.77
C TYR A 11 10.15 -5.15 -11.12
N LEU A 12 9.48 -5.96 -11.92
CA LEU A 12 8.78 -7.12 -11.41
C LEU A 12 9.72 -8.31 -11.32
N ARG A 13 9.48 -9.17 -10.34
CA ARG A 13 10.16 -10.46 -10.20
C ARG A 13 9.20 -11.57 -10.58
N ASP A 14 9.78 -12.63 -11.11
CA ASP A 14 9.07 -13.86 -11.43
C ASP A 14 8.84 -14.66 -10.14
N PHE A 15 7.59 -14.89 -9.79
CA PHE A 15 7.13 -15.74 -8.69
C PHE A 15 6.34 -16.96 -9.20
N SER A 16 6.29 -17.20 -10.50
CA SER A 16 5.48 -18.26 -11.12
C SER A 16 5.78 -19.68 -10.60
N GLU A 17 6.94 -19.91 -10.02
CA GLU A 17 7.32 -21.19 -9.42
C GLU A 17 7.11 -21.24 -7.90
N SER A 18 6.66 -20.14 -7.28
CA SER A 18 6.40 -20.08 -5.87
C SER A 18 4.89 -20.14 -5.60
N VAL A 19 4.53 -20.69 -4.46
CA VAL A 19 3.15 -20.70 -3.97
C VAL A 19 3.11 -19.98 -2.64
N LEU A 20 2.14 -19.11 -2.44
CA LEU A 20 1.96 -18.43 -1.16
C LEU A 20 1.79 -19.46 -0.04
N PRO A 21 2.57 -19.35 1.05
CA PRO A 21 2.43 -20.24 2.19
C PRO A 21 1.04 -20.11 2.81
N LYS A 22 0.42 -21.26 3.15
CA LYS A 22 -0.86 -21.28 3.88
C LYS A 22 -0.71 -20.99 5.37
N LYS A 23 0.52 -20.96 5.85
CA LYS A 23 0.90 -20.59 7.22
C LYS A 23 1.28 -19.11 7.27
N GLU A 24 1.78 -18.67 8.41
CA GLU A 24 2.38 -17.34 8.53
C GLU A 24 3.51 -17.16 7.53
N TYR A 25 3.54 -16.00 6.88
CA TYR A 25 4.56 -15.65 5.90
C TYR A 25 4.82 -14.14 5.90
N GLN A 26 5.97 -13.77 5.37
CA GLN A 26 6.33 -12.37 5.19
C GLN A 26 6.38 -12.03 3.70
N SER A 27 5.67 -10.97 3.30
CA SER A 27 5.78 -10.37 1.98
C SER A 27 6.58 -9.07 2.06
N SER A 28 7.60 -8.96 1.23
CA SER A 28 8.47 -7.79 1.16
C SER A 28 8.34 -7.10 -0.19
N TYR A 29 8.18 -5.78 -0.16
CA TYR A 29 8.04 -4.93 -1.34
C TYR A 29 9.13 -3.87 -1.38
N ALA A 30 9.70 -3.62 -2.56
CA ALA A 30 10.43 -2.41 -2.83
C ALA A 30 9.46 -1.28 -3.16
N ILE A 31 9.74 -0.08 -2.69
CA ILE A 31 8.95 1.11 -2.98
C ILE A 31 9.73 1.98 -3.96
N HIS A 32 9.08 2.37 -5.03
CA HIS A 32 9.63 3.21 -6.07
C HIS A 32 8.82 4.50 -6.17
N ALA A 33 9.50 5.64 -6.22
CA ALA A 33 8.84 6.89 -6.59
C ALA A 33 8.55 6.88 -8.09
N MET A 34 7.29 6.97 -8.42
CA MET A 34 6.85 7.21 -9.79
C MET A 34 6.72 8.71 -9.98
N ARG A 35 7.77 9.37 -10.45
CA ARG A 35 7.69 10.76 -10.80
C ARG A 35 7.10 10.88 -12.20
N ASN A 36 5.82 11.21 -12.29
CA ASN A 36 5.28 11.83 -13.49
C ASN A 36 5.90 13.23 -13.61
N TYR A 37 7.10 13.30 -14.15
CA TYR A 37 7.62 14.58 -14.58
C TYR A 37 6.66 15.13 -15.64
N ALA A 38 6.23 16.37 -15.40
CA ALA A 38 5.53 17.14 -16.36
C ALA A 38 6.18 16.93 -17.73
N TYR A 39 5.40 16.44 -18.66
CA TYR A 39 5.82 16.24 -20.03
C TYR A 39 6.37 17.59 -20.53
N ARG A 40 7.66 17.70 -20.77
CA ARG A 40 8.18 18.75 -21.59
C ARG A 40 7.72 18.46 -23.01
N THR A 41 6.71 19.17 -23.45
CA THR A 41 6.30 19.19 -24.84
C THR A 41 7.18 20.22 -25.55
N GLU A 42 8.28 19.82 -26.12
CA GLU A 42 8.94 20.59 -27.16
C GLU A 42 8.32 20.16 -28.50
N GLY A 43 7.61 21.09 -29.14
CA GLY A 43 7.02 20.87 -30.46
C GLY A 43 5.94 19.79 -30.54
N GLY A 44 5.18 19.55 -29.45
CA GLY A 44 4.09 18.57 -29.44
C GLY A 44 4.52 17.10 -29.40
N LYS A 45 5.83 16.80 -29.37
CA LYS A 45 6.36 15.45 -29.17
C LYS A 45 6.76 15.27 -27.71
N ARG A 46 6.37 14.13 -27.13
CA ARG A 46 6.86 13.71 -25.82
C ARG A 46 8.37 13.46 -25.90
N THR A 47 9.17 14.44 -25.54
CA THR A 47 10.61 14.29 -25.42
C THR A 47 10.96 14.34 -23.93
N GLY A 48 11.05 13.22 -23.31
CA GLY A 48 11.54 13.11 -21.93
C GLY A 48 11.93 11.68 -21.65
N PRO A 49 12.98 11.46 -20.86
CA PRO A 49 13.29 10.12 -20.42
C PRO A 49 12.09 9.56 -19.65
N PHE A 50 11.82 8.28 -19.84
CA PHE A 50 10.90 7.48 -19.05
C PHE A 50 10.96 7.87 -17.57
N PRO A 51 9.84 7.80 -16.84
CA PRO A 51 9.84 8.15 -15.43
C PRO A 51 11.00 7.46 -14.75
N GLN A 52 11.89 8.25 -14.17
CA GLN A 52 13.01 7.69 -13.40
C GLN A 52 12.42 7.10 -12.13
N VAL A 53 12.27 5.78 -12.13
CA VAL A 53 11.88 5.03 -10.96
C VAL A 53 13.08 4.99 -10.02
N ARG A 54 12.95 5.60 -8.86
CA ARG A 54 14.00 5.58 -7.83
C ARG A 54 13.53 4.70 -6.69
N PRO A 55 14.38 3.81 -6.15
CA PRO A 55 14.06 3.11 -4.93
C PRO A 55 13.93 4.15 -3.79
N GLU A 56 12.77 4.18 -3.14
CA GLU A 56 12.47 5.15 -2.06
C GLU A 56 12.18 4.49 -0.73
N GLY A 57 12.16 3.17 -0.67
CA GLY A 57 11.89 2.49 0.58
C GLY A 57 11.48 1.05 0.43
N SER A 58 10.84 0.54 1.48
CA SER A 58 10.35 -0.83 1.56
C SER A 58 9.04 -0.91 2.34
N LEU A 59 8.23 -1.89 1.98
CA LEU A 59 7.08 -2.32 2.75
C LEU A 59 7.27 -3.80 3.08
N VAL A 60 7.16 -4.14 4.36
CA VAL A 60 7.19 -5.51 4.86
C VAL A 60 5.88 -5.78 5.57
N LEU A 61 5.24 -6.88 5.21
CA LEU A 61 3.99 -7.36 5.78
C LEU A 61 4.23 -8.75 6.36
N ASP A 62 4.14 -8.88 7.71
CA ASP A 62 4.09 -10.19 8.34
C ASP A 62 2.63 -10.64 8.37
N CYS A 63 2.28 -11.49 7.41
CA CYS A 63 0.91 -11.95 7.18
C CYS A 63 0.58 -13.13 8.10
N PRO A 64 -0.56 -13.07 8.80
CA PRO A 64 -0.99 -14.17 9.66
C PRO A 64 -1.46 -15.37 8.84
N SER A 65 -1.43 -16.55 9.43
CA SER A 65 -1.94 -17.77 8.81
C SER A 65 -3.41 -17.62 8.39
N ILE A 66 -3.70 -17.95 7.14
CA ILE A 66 -5.06 -17.93 6.59
C ILE A 66 -5.93 -19.04 7.24
N ASN A 67 -5.31 -20.10 7.73
CA ASN A 67 -5.99 -21.27 8.27
C ASN A 67 -6.39 -21.14 9.75
N ASP A 68 -5.92 -20.10 10.45
CA ASP A 68 -6.29 -19.89 11.86
C ASP A 68 -7.69 -19.23 11.96
N THR A 69 -8.71 -19.99 11.55
CA THR A 69 -10.11 -19.59 11.76
C THR A 69 -10.44 -19.67 13.25
N GLY A 70 -11.05 -18.59 13.78
CA GLY A 70 -11.48 -18.54 15.19
C GLY A 70 -10.45 -17.97 16.16
N LYS A 71 -9.23 -17.63 15.72
CA LYS A 71 -8.24 -16.90 16.52
C LYS A 71 -8.08 -15.47 16.03
N ALA A 72 -7.83 -14.56 16.94
CA ALA A 72 -7.43 -13.21 16.58
C ALA A 72 -6.12 -13.25 15.78
N ARG A 73 -6.13 -12.72 14.57
CA ARG A 73 -4.96 -12.65 13.70
C ARG A 73 -4.42 -11.24 13.67
N THR A 74 -3.13 -11.11 13.57
CA THR A 74 -2.45 -9.82 13.58
C THR A 74 -1.54 -9.71 12.37
N LEU A 75 -1.75 -8.68 11.56
CA LEU A 75 -0.85 -8.26 10.49
C LEU A 75 0.13 -7.23 11.05
N ASN A 76 1.42 -7.52 11.02
CA ASN A 76 2.43 -6.54 11.36
C ASN A 76 2.97 -5.88 10.09
N VAL A 77 3.19 -4.59 10.19
CA VAL A 77 3.57 -3.73 9.05
C VAL A 77 4.81 -2.93 9.40
N VAL A 78 5.81 -2.96 8.52
CA VAL A 78 6.92 -2.01 8.53
C VAL A 78 6.98 -1.33 7.17
N HIS A 79 6.62 -0.07 7.11
CA HIS A 79 6.56 0.71 5.89
C HIS A 79 7.53 1.90 6.00
N THR A 80 8.61 1.85 5.23
CA THR A 80 9.65 2.89 5.21
C THR A 80 9.65 3.59 3.87
N ARG A 81 9.61 4.91 3.88
CA ARG A 81 9.66 5.74 2.67
C ARG A 81 10.68 6.87 2.83
N ALA A 82 11.45 7.11 1.79
CA ALA A 82 12.31 8.28 1.71
C ALA A 82 11.65 9.33 0.83
N TRP A 83 11.42 10.53 1.36
CA TRP A 83 10.86 11.64 0.60
C TRP A 83 11.99 12.48 0.00
N SER A 84 11.96 12.63 -1.31
CA SER A 84 12.81 13.62 -1.98
C SER A 84 11.99 14.87 -2.32
N THR A 85 12.61 16.03 -2.20
CA THR A 85 12.01 17.28 -2.67
C THR A 85 11.80 17.25 -4.18
N TRP A 86 10.88 18.07 -4.69
CA TRP A 86 10.50 18.18 -6.11
C TRP A 86 11.66 18.42 -7.09
N THR A 87 12.80 18.85 -6.60
CA THR A 87 13.97 19.27 -7.41
C THR A 87 14.92 18.16 -7.81
N GLY A 88 14.57 16.88 -7.56
CA GLY A 88 15.46 15.77 -7.93
C GLY A 88 16.67 15.59 -7.00
N GLN A 89 16.75 16.35 -5.93
CA GLN A 89 17.79 16.24 -4.92
C GLN A 89 17.66 14.95 -4.08
N LYS A 90 18.72 14.63 -3.34
CA LYS A 90 18.74 13.50 -2.40
C LYS A 90 17.53 13.56 -1.45
N PRO A 91 16.97 12.40 -1.03
CA PRO A 91 15.86 12.37 -0.09
C PRO A 91 16.18 13.22 1.14
N SER A 92 15.25 14.08 1.54
CA SER A 92 15.43 15.00 2.68
C SER A 92 14.99 14.39 4.00
N SER A 93 14.08 13.41 3.96
CA SER A 93 13.59 12.74 5.16
C SER A 93 13.26 11.27 4.88
N LYS A 94 13.39 10.46 5.91
CA LYS A 94 12.95 9.07 5.96
C LYS A 94 11.76 8.99 6.90
N GLN A 95 10.67 8.41 6.42
CA GLN A 95 9.48 8.14 7.21
C GLN A 95 9.36 6.64 7.44
N THR A 96 9.08 6.24 8.67
CA THR A 96 8.84 4.86 9.02
C THR A 96 7.51 4.76 9.75
N ILE A 97 6.62 3.92 9.21
CA ILE A 97 5.38 3.52 9.84
C ILE A 97 5.59 2.09 10.33
N THR A 98 5.33 1.85 11.61
CA THR A 98 5.19 0.50 12.16
C THR A 98 3.77 0.37 12.66
N ALA A 99 3.07 -0.68 12.24
CA ALA A 99 1.70 -0.91 12.66
C ALA A 99 1.49 -2.38 13.01
N SER A 100 0.56 -2.62 13.93
CA SER A 100 0.02 -3.92 14.27
C SER A 100 -1.48 -3.82 14.10
N VAL A 101 -2.02 -4.54 13.13
CA VAL A 101 -3.45 -4.53 12.75
C VAL A 101 -4.06 -5.85 13.14
N ARG A 102 -4.99 -5.83 14.08
CA ARG A 102 -5.74 -7.01 14.50
C ARG A 102 -7.01 -7.16 13.68
N TYR A 103 -7.26 -8.36 13.20
CA TYR A 103 -8.46 -8.72 12.48
C TYR A 103 -9.52 -9.33 13.39
N SER A 104 -10.78 -9.12 13.03
CA SER A 104 -11.88 -9.88 13.58
C SER A 104 -11.68 -11.37 13.28
N SER A 105 -12.01 -12.23 14.23
CA SER A 105 -11.99 -13.69 14.06
C SER A 105 -12.88 -14.20 12.94
N ASN A 106 -13.88 -13.41 12.55
CA ASN A 106 -14.91 -13.80 11.59
C ASN A 106 -14.71 -13.23 10.18
N ASP A 107 -13.79 -12.28 9.99
CA ASP A 107 -13.56 -11.64 8.69
C ASP A 107 -12.07 -11.49 8.40
N VAL A 108 -11.64 -12.08 7.28
CA VAL A 108 -10.27 -11.94 6.78
C VAL A 108 -10.14 -10.57 6.11
N GLY A 109 -9.21 -9.77 6.61
CA GLY A 109 -8.86 -8.49 5.99
C GLY A 109 -9.67 -7.28 6.44
N SER A 110 -10.63 -7.41 7.37
CA SER A 110 -11.25 -6.26 8.02
C SER A 110 -10.54 -5.97 9.34
N PRO A 111 -9.93 -4.80 9.49
CA PRO A 111 -9.31 -4.43 10.76
C PRO A 111 -10.36 -4.30 11.86
N GLU A 112 -10.06 -4.80 13.05
CA GLU A 112 -10.87 -4.62 14.25
C GLU A 112 -10.28 -3.51 15.13
N ASP A 113 -8.97 -3.57 15.35
CA ASP A 113 -8.22 -2.50 15.98
C ASP A 113 -6.77 -2.48 15.50
N TRP A 114 -6.09 -1.38 15.71
CA TRP A 114 -4.70 -1.23 15.35
C TRP A 114 -3.97 -0.21 16.21
N ASP A 115 -2.70 -0.47 16.40
CA ASP A 115 -1.70 0.47 16.90
C ASP A 115 -0.76 0.86 15.76
N LEU A 116 -0.46 2.14 15.62
CA LEU A 116 0.46 2.66 14.62
C LEU A 116 1.44 3.64 15.26
N SER A 117 2.70 3.49 14.93
CA SER A 117 3.75 4.45 15.25
C SER A 117 4.33 5.04 13.96
N TYR A 118 4.34 6.34 13.87
CA TYR A 118 4.90 7.09 12.77
C TYR A 118 6.13 7.85 13.25
N LYS A 119 7.27 7.68 12.57
CA LYS A 119 8.52 8.37 12.83
C LYS A 119 9.01 9.05 11.57
N SER A 120 9.43 10.31 11.66
CA SER A 120 10.09 11.02 10.56
C SER A 120 11.48 11.47 11.00
N GLU A 121 12.47 11.09 10.24
CA GLU A 121 13.89 11.40 10.50
C GLU A 121 14.48 12.20 9.33
N PRO A 122 15.19 13.29 9.57
CA PRO A 122 15.93 13.97 8.51
C PRO A 122 17.09 13.08 8.05
N ILE A 123 17.28 12.95 6.74
CA ILE A 123 18.41 12.20 6.14
C ILE A 123 19.64 13.09 5.96
N LEU A 124 19.43 14.39 5.79
CA LEU A 124 20.50 15.39 5.61
C LEU A 124 20.33 16.51 6.62
N PRO A 125 21.42 17.06 7.16
CA PRO A 125 21.37 18.27 7.95
C PRO A 125 20.95 19.43 7.04
N VAL A 126 19.67 19.76 7.03
CA VAL A 126 19.14 20.90 6.26
C VAL A 126 19.34 22.16 7.08
N LYS A 127 20.33 22.96 6.72
CA LYS A 127 20.65 24.23 7.39
C LYS A 127 19.55 25.31 7.30
N SER A 128 18.49 25.11 6.49
CA SER A 128 17.55 26.18 6.16
C SER A 128 16.06 25.90 6.40
N TYR A 129 15.65 24.70 6.75
CA TYR A 129 14.26 24.42 7.11
C TYR A 129 14.20 23.80 8.51
N ARG A 130 13.44 24.44 9.40
CA ARG A 130 13.08 23.87 10.70
C ARG A 130 12.14 22.65 10.49
N TYR A 131 12.65 21.59 9.88
CA TYR A 131 12.04 20.28 10.03
C TYR A 131 12.37 19.81 11.45
N ASN A 132 11.51 20.15 12.38
CA ASN A 132 11.53 19.49 13.66
C ASN A 132 11.35 18.00 13.37
N ALA A 133 12.35 17.19 13.74
CA ALA A 133 12.18 15.75 13.83
C ALA A 133 10.93 15.54 14.68
N LEU A 134 9.79 15.23 14.04
CA LEU A 134 8.60 14.89 14.76
C LEU A 134 8.90 13.56 15.43
N GLY A 135 9.07 13.58 16.73
CA GLY A 135 9.19 12.37 17.52
C GLY A 135 8.02 11.43 17.21
N PRO A 136 8.11 10.16 17.57
CA PRO A 136 7.15 9.16 17.15
C PRO A 136 5.73 9.59 17.53
N MET A 137 4.89 9.80 16.52
CA MET A 137 3.46 9.99 16.71
C MET A 137 2.83 8.61 16.76
N LYS A 138 2.12 8.35 17.84
CA LYS A 138 1.39 7.10 18.01
C LYS A 138 -0.09 7.34 17.74
N HIS A 139 -0.66 6.49 16.93
CA HIS A 139 -2.09 6.48 16.62
C HIS A 139 -2.69 5.14 17.02
N LYS A 140 -3.94 5.17 17.38
CA LYS A 140 -4.75 3.97 17.61
C LYS A 140 -6.04 4.10 16.85
N GLY A 141 -6.54 2.98 16.38
CA GLY A 141 -7.86 2.92 15.80
C GLY A 141 -8.61 1.68 16.26
N ARG A 142 -9.91 1.76 16.20
CA ARG A 142 -10.81 0.67 16.55
C ARG A 142 -12.08 0.74 15.71
N ILE A 143 -12.59 -0.43 15.36
CA ILE A 143 -13.90 -0.60 14.73
C ILE A 143 -14.77 -1.42 15.68
N ASN A 144 -15.92 -0.87 16.03
CA ASN A 144 -16.95 -1.54 16.82
C ASN A 144 -18.28 -1.44 16.08
N GLY A 145 -18.68 -2.52 15.42
CA GLY A 145 -19.79 -2.52 14.48
C GLY A 145 -19.54 -1.51 13.36
N LYS A 146 -20.37 -0.48 13.27
CA LYS A 146 -20.23 0.60 12.28
C LYS A 146 -19.39 1.78 12.77
N LEU A 147 -19.04 1.82 14.04
CA LEU A 147 -18.31 2.95 14.62
C LEU A 147 -16.79 2.76 14.40
N VAL A 148 -16.17 3.71 13.71
CA VAL A 148 -14.72 3.80 13.53
C VAL A 148 -14.19 4.91 14.41
N GLU A 149 -13.30 4.60 15.32
CA GLU A 149 -12.65 5.53 16.22
C GLU A 149 -11.17 5.67 15.89
N LEU A 150 -10.70 6.89 15.66
CA LEU A 150 -9.30 7.21 15.41
C LEU A 150 -8.79 8.18 16.47
N SER A 151 -7.69 7.84 17.11
CA SER A 151 -7.07 8.68 18.14
C SER A 151 -5.58 8.85 17.91
N THR A 152 -5.04 9.97 18.37
CA THR A 152 -3.60 10.24 18.45
C THR A 152 -3.23 10.28 19.92
N ILE A 153 -2.21 9.56 20.36
CA ILE A 153 -1.88 9.42 21.78
C ILE A 153 -1.52 10.75 22.47
N LYS A 154 -1.14 11.77 21.67
CA LYS A 154 -0.84 13.11 22.20
C LYS A 154 -2.07 14.03 22.32
N SER A 155 -3.22 13.63 21.79
CA SER A 155 -4.45 14.41 21.89
C SER A 155 -5.55 13.54 22.49
N SER A 156 -6.28 14.10 23.44
CA SER A 156 -7.50 13.48 23.97
C SER A 156 -8.64 13.40 22.94
N ASN A 157 -8.43 13.94 21.75
CA ASN A 157 -9.45 14.00 20.72
C ASN A 157 -9.56 12.68 19.97
N ILE A 158 -10.65 11.99 20.15
CA ILE A 158 -11.04 10.82 19.36
C ILE A 158 -11.94 11.30 18.23
N ARG A 159 -11.52 11.05 17.00
CA ARG A 159 -12.36 11.27 15.82
C ARG A 159 -13.22 10.04 15.60
N LYS A 160 -14.51 10.25 15.42
CA LYS A 160 -15.52 9.20 15.25
C LYS A 160 -16.14 9.30 13.87
N TYR A 161 -16.28 8.17 13.21
CA TYR A 161 -16.87 8.05 11.90
C TYR A 161 -17.82 6.85 11.86
N THR A 162 -18.75 6.86 10.92
CA THR A 162 -19.64 5.72 10.68
C THR A 162 -19.22 5.00 9.41
N ALA A 163 -18.86 3.74 9.52
CA ALA A 163 -18.63 2.87 8.38
C ALA A 163 -19.96 2.34 7.85
N ASN A 164 -20.17 2.47 6.55
CA ASN A 164 -21.33 1.94 5.86
C ASN A 164 -21.00 0.66 5.08
N HIS A 165 -19.73 0.41 4.85
CA HIS A 165 -19.20 -0.71 4.09
C HIS A 165 -18.06 -1.37 4.87
N THR A 166 -17.59 -2.52 4.37
CA THR A 166 -16.38 -3.17 4.89
C THR A 166 -15.23 -2.20 4.90
N VAL A 167 -14.53 -2.09 6.04
CA VAL A 167 -13.37 -1.20 6.15
C VAL A 167 -12.10 -1.95 5.72
N THR A 168 -11.27 -1.30 4.92
CA THR A 168 -9.98 -1.83 4.48
C THR A 168 -8.90 -0.74 4.49
N CYS A 169 -7.65 -1.13 4.35
CA CYS A 169 -6.52 -0.22 4.11
C CYS A 169 -5.56 -0.87 3.09
N LEU A 170 -4.51 -0.15 2.68
CA LEU A 170 -3.52 -0.68 1.74
C LEU A 170 -3.00 -2.06 2.17
N TYR A 171 -2.60 -2.19 3.42
CA TYR A 171 -1.95 -3.38 3.94
C TYR A 171 -2.89 -4.58 4.03
N THR A 172 -4.07 -4.36 4.57
CA THR A 172 -5.09 -5.41 4.70
C THR A 172 -5.68 -5.80 3.35
N PHE A 173 -5.69 -4.88 2.38
CA PHE A 173 -6.15 -5.20 1.04
C PHE A 173 -5.14 -6.06 0.27
N ILE A 174 -3.83 -5.80 0.40
CA ILE A 174 -2.79 -6.68 -0.15
C ILE A 174 -2.94 -8.08 0.45
N GLU A 175 -3.05 -8.21 1.77
CA GLU A 175 -3.20 -9.52 2.42
C GLU A 175 -4.48 -10.23 1.99
N ARG A 176 -5.58 -9.50 1.82
CA ARG A 176 -6.85 -10.06 1.34
C ARG A 176 -6.74 -10.59 -0.10
N LEU A 177 -6.06 -9.86 -0.98
CA LEU A 177 -5.75 -10.33 -2.33
C LEU A 177 -4.94 -11.63 -2.28
N GLN A 178 -3.85 -11.64 -1.50
CA GLN A 178 -2.99 -12.82 -1.33
C GLN A 178 -3.71 -14.01 -0.69
N ALA A 179 -4.78 -13.77 0.04
CA ALA A 179 -5.64 -14.81 0.59
C ALA A 179 -6.69 -15.34 -0.41
N GLY A 180 -6.73 -14.84 -1.65
CA GLY A 180 -7.76 -15.17 -2.64
C GLY A 180 -9.18 -14.72 -2.24
N LYS A 181 -9.29 -13.69 -1.37
CA LYS A 181 -10.57 -13.26 -0.79
C LYS A 181 -10.94 -11.84 -1.19
N VAL A 182 -10.95 -11.58 -2.49
CA VAL A 182 -11.34 -10.27 -3.02
C VAL A 182 -12.85 -10.12 -2.99
N GLN A 183 -13.31 -9.02 -2.40
CA GLN A 183 -14.69 -8.59 -2.48
C GLN A 183 -14.76 -7.31 -3.32
N LEU A 184 -15.40 -7.40 -4.49
CA LEU A 184 -15.66 -6.24 -5.34
C LEU A 184 -16.81 -5.40 -4.77
N GLY A 185 -16.84 -4.12 -5.11
CA GLY A 185 -17.89 -3.19 -4.75
C GLY A 185 -17.47 -2.15 -3.71
N LYS A 186 -18.46 -1.63 -2.99
CA LYS A 186 -18.24 -0.52 -2.05
C LYS A 186 -17.46 -0.94 -0.81
N VAL A 187 -16.49 -0.09 -0.45
CA VAL A 187 -15.68 -0.22 0.76
C VAL A 187 -15.46 1.14 1.41
N ASP A 188 -15.16 1.12 2.69
CA ASP A 188 -14.63 2.29 3.40
C ASP A 188 -13.13 2.09 3.63
N TYR A 189 -12.33 3.12 3.47
CA TYR A 189 -10.88 3.01 3.42
C TYR A 189 -10.19 3.81 4.52
N LEU A 190 -9.17 3.20 5.10
CA LEU A 190 -8.27 3.84 6.06
C LEU A 190 -6.96 4.17 5.36
N ASP A 191 -6.80 5.43 4.98
CA ASP A 191 -5.58 5.93 4.37
C ASP A 191 -4.49 6.04 5.45
N ASP A 192 -3.39 5.30 5.24
CA ASP A 192 -2.30 5.13 6.21
C ASP A 192 -2.77 4.83 7.65
N LEU A 193 -3.92 4.14 7.82
CA LEU A 193 -4.52 3.81 9.11
C LEU A 193 -4.86 5.04 10.00
N THR A 194 -4.82 6.24 9.47
CA THR A 194 -4.99 7.50 10.22
C THR A 194 -6.12 8.37 9.72
N MET A 195 -6.60 8.15 8.49
CA MET A 195 -7.64 8.95 7.86
C MET A 195 -8.73 8.04 7.28
N PHE A 196 -9.95 8.26 7.71
CA PHE A 196 -11.12 7.52 7.22
C PHE A 196 -11.68 8.17 5.96
N ARG A 197 -11.88 7.38 4.93
CA ARG A 197 -12.43 7.77 3.62
C ARG A 197 -13.58 6.85 3.26
N PRO A 198 -14.83 7.31 3.39
CA PRO A 198 -16.01 6.49 3.12
C PRO A 198 -16.33 6.38 1.63
N GLY A 199 -17.00 5.29 1.25
CA GLY A 199 -17.67 5.16 -0.02
C GLY A 199 -16.76 5.02 -1.23
N LEU A 200 -15.61 4.41 -1.05
CA LEU A 200 -14.76 3.99 -2.17
C LEU A 200 -15.30 2.71 -2.81
N GLU A 201 -14.68 2.28 -3.89
CA GLU A 201 -15.09 1.08 -4.62
C GLU A 201 -13.87 0.30 -5.10
N ILE A 202 -13.95 -1.02 -4.92
CA ILE A 202 -13.01 -1.96 -5.52
C ILE A 202 -13.64 -2.47 -6.81
N VAL A 203 -12.94 -2.26 -7.91
CA VAL A 203 -13.36 -2.72 -9.25
C VAL A 203 -12.31 -3.65 -9.83
N SER A 204 -12.76 -4.64 -10.61
CA SER A 204 -11.86 -5.45 -11.42
C SER A 204 -11.43 -4.68 -12.66
N LEU A 205 -10.20 -4.89 -13.07
CA LEU A 205 -9.63 -4.38 -14.32
C LEU A 205 -9.50 -5.53 -15.33
N PRO A 206 -9.40 -5.24 -16.63
CA PRO A 206 -9.04 -6.26 -17.60
C PRO A 206 -7.70 -6.90 -17.26
N ASP A 207 -7.63 -8.22 -17.39
CA ASP A 207 -6.40 -8.96 -17.22
C ASP A 207 -5.34 -8.50 -18.22
N GLN A 208 -4.09 -8.58 -17.82
CA GLN A 208 -2.95 -8.23 -18.67
C GLN A 208 -1.95 -9.37 -18.74
N THR A 209 -1.49 -9.68 -19.94
CA THR A 209 -0.36 -10.59 -20.12
C THR A 209 0.89 -9.75 -20.32
N ILE A 210 1.87 -9.92 -19.44
CA ILE A 210 3.15 -9.21 -19.50
C ILE A 210 4.32 -10.19 -19.45
N GLU A 211 5.45 -9.79 -20.00
CA GLU A 211 6.69 -10.55 -19.89
C GLU A 211 7.47 -10.09 -18.66
N VAL A 212 7.68 -11.00 -17.69
CA VAL A 212 8.48 -10.78 -16.49
C VAL A 212 9.67 -11.71 -16.51
N GLN A 213 10.88 -11.16 -16.60
CA GLN A 213 12.14 -11.93 -16.62
C GLN A 213 12.17 -13.05 -17.69
N GLY A 214 11.59 -12.76 -18.87
CA GLY A 214 11.55 -13.71 -20.00
C GLY A 214 10.41 -14.71 -19.97
N LYS A 215 9.51 -14.65 -18.96
CA LYS A 215 8.32 -15.50 -18.86
C LYS A 215 7.06 -14.66 -19.02
N LEU A 216 6.10 -15.15 -19.83
CA LEU A 216 4.78 -14.54 -19.91
C LEU A 216 3.97 -14.87 -18.66
N GLN A 217 3.41 -13.85 -18.04
CA GLN A 217 2.55 -13.97 -16.87
C GLN A 217 1.21 -13.27 -17.12
N ASN A 218 0.12 -13.92 -16.72
CA ASN A 218 -1.20 -13.33 -16.72
C ASN A 218 -1.42 -12.66 -15.38
N LEU A 219 -1.78 -11.40 -15.40
CA LEU A 219 -2.04 -10.61 -14.20
C LEU A 219 -3.51 -10.23 -14.13
N HIS A 220 -4.11 -10.50 -12.98
CA HIS A 220 -5.43 -10.02 -12.61
C HIS A 220 -5.32 -8.64 -11.98
N GLY A 221 -6.09 -7.70 -12.51
CA GLY A 221 -6.04 -6.31 -12.07
C GLY A 221 -7.22 -5.94 -11.18
N PHE A 222 -6.94 -5.15 -10.14
CA PHE A 222 -7.95 -4.52 -9.29
C PHE A 222 -7.64 -3.05 -9.11
N ALA A 223 -8.66 -2.21 -8.93
CA ALA A 223 -8.47 -0.82 -8.58
C ALA A 223 -9.35 -0.40 -7.41
N LEU A 224 -8.76 0.34 -6.48
CA LEU A 224 -9.48 1.08 -5.46
C LEU A 224 -9.67 2.50 -5.97
N VAL A 225 -10.93 2.89 -6.19
CA VAL A 225 -11.32 4.17 -6.77
C VAL A 225 -12.37 4.86 -5.91
N GLY A 226 -12.50 6.16 -6.04
CA GLY A 226 -13.57 6.89 -5.39
C GLY A 226 -13.24 8.35 -5.08
N PRO A 227 -14.13 9.03 -4.33
CA PRO A 227 -13.94 10.45 -4.02
C PRO A 227 -12.74 10.67 -3.10
N ALA A 228 -12.04 11.78 -3.35
CA ALA A 228 -10.94 12.27 -2.52
C ALA A 228 -9.73 11.33 -2.37
N ILE A 229 -9.58 10.33 -3.24
CA ILE A 229 -8.36 9.56 -3.40
C ILE A 229 -7.89 9.55 -4.86
N LEU A 230 -6.60 9.36 -5.03
CA LEU A 230 -6.07 8.93 -6.33
C LEU A 230 -6.20 7.42 -6.41
N PRO A 231 -6.59 6.87 -7.57
CA PRO A 231 -6.72 5.43 -7.73
C PRO A 231 -5.47 4.68 -7.30
N LEU A 232 -5.67 3.54 -6.63
CA LEU A 232 -4.64 2.55 -6.34
C LEU A 232 -4.96 1.30 -7.17
N TYR A 233 -3.97 0.79 -7.85
CA TYR A 233 -4.08 -0.35 -8.75
C TYR A 233 -3.24 -1.48 -8.21
N PHE A 234 -3.81 -2.67 -8.21
CA PHE A 234 -3.22 -3.88 -7.68
C PHE A 234 -3.14 -4.90 -8.79
N TRP A 235 -2.00 -5.53 -8.97
CA TRP A 235 -1.76 -6.55 -9.97
C TRP A 235 -1.30 -7.84 -9.29
N GLN A 236 -2.05 -8.90 -9.51
CA GLN A 236 -1.90 -10.19 -8.89
C GLN A 236 -1.63 -11.25 -9.96
N ASP A 237 -0.71 -12.19 -9.69
CA ASP A 237 -0.47 -13.33 -10.57
C ASP A 237 -1.46 -14.48 -10.31
N GLU A 238 -1.33 -15.56 -11.09
CA GLU A 238 -2.17 -16.75 -10.99
C GLU A 238 -1.96 -17.54 -9.67
N HIS A 239 -0.93 -17.21 -8.90
CA HIS A 239 -0.60 -17.83 -7.60
C HIS A 239 -0.93 -16.94 -6.41
N ASP A 240 -1.78 -15.94 -6.63
CA ASP A 240 -2.21 -14.98 -5.63
C ASP A 240 -1.13 -14.02 -5.11
N HIS A 241 0.06 -13.96 -5.72
CA HIS A 241 1.04 -12.95 -5.35
C HIS A 241 0.61 -11.57 -5.87
N VAL A 242 0.52 -10.59 -5.00
CA VAL A 242 0.36 -9.20 -5.40
C VAL A 242 1.72 -8.67 -5.87
N LEU A 243 1.99 -8.77 -7.17
CA LEU A 243 3.30 -8.41 -7.76
C LEU A 243 3.54 -6.91 -7.75
N ALA A 244 2.48 -6.10 -7.91
CA ALA A 244 2.59 -4.66 -7.92
C ALA A 244 1.38 -3.97 -7.32
N VAL A 245 1.63 -2.86 -6.61
CA VAL A 245 0.62 -1.88 -6.24
C VAL A 245 1.05 -0.52 -6.76
N ILE A 246 0.22 0.13 -7.56
CA ILE A 246 0.57 1.36 -8.26
C ILE A 246 -0.38 2.47 -7.89
N GLY A 247 0.16 3.54 -7.32
CA GLY A 247 -0.52 4.83 -7.13
C GLY A 247 0.05 5.89 -8.07
N ARG A 248 -0.43 7.12 -7.95
CA ARG A 248 0.01 8.22 -8.83
C ARG A 248 1.52 8.49 -8.76
N ASN A 249 2.09 8.42 -7.58
CA ASN A 249 3.47 8.85 -7.33
C ASN A 249 4.33 7.75 -6.71
N VAL A 250 3.79 6.55 -6.55
CA VAL A 250 4.45 5.45 -5.86
C VAL A 250 4.05 4.11 -6.48
N ALA A 251 5.02 3.23 -6.62
CA ALA A 251 4.80 1.83 -6.93
C ALA A 251 5.46 0.96 -5.86
N TYR A 252 4.77 -0.09 -5.48
CA TYR A 252 5.25 -1.16 -4.61
C TYR A 252 5.42 -2.39 -5.49
N THR A 253 6.59 -2.99 -5.52
CA THR A 253 6.85 -4.22 -6.27
C THR A 253 7.29 -5.32 -5.34
N LEU A 254 6.69 -6.49 -5.42
CA LEU A 254 7.02 -7.65 -4.60
C LEU A 254 8.46 -8.07 -4.86
N THR A 255 9.24 -8.25 -3.80
CA THR A 255 10.66 -8.62 -3.89
C THR A 255 10.97 -9.97 -3.26
N ALA A 256 10.19 -10.38 -2.27
CA ALA A 256 10.34 -11.67 -1.62
C ALA A 256 9.05 -12.09 -0.91
N VAL A 257 8.84 -13.40 -0.84
CA VAL A 257 7.91 -14.08 0.07
C VAL A 257 8.71 -15.11 0.83
N THR A 258 8.65 -15.08 2.16
CA THR A 258 9.38 -16.00 3.04
C THR A 258 8.43 -16.55 4.11
N SER A 259 8.55 -17.82 4.44
CA SER A 259 7.82 -18.53 5.50
C SER A 259 8.66 -18.67 6.76
#